data_11a9a0dcce7d6fd776a2ad1689501166
#
_entry.id   11a9a0dcce7d6fd776a2ad1689501166
#
_cell.length_a   1.000
_cell.length_b   1.000
_cell.length_c   1.000
_cell.angle_alpha   90.00
_cell.angle_beta   90.00
_cell.angle_gamma   90.00
#
_symmetry.space_group_name_H-M   'P 1'
#
loop_
_entity.id
_entity.type
_entity.pdbx_description
1 polymer ?
#
loop_
_entity_poly.entity_id
_entity_poly.type
_entity_poly.pdbx_seq_one_letter_code
_entity_poly.pdbx_strand_id
1 'polypeptide(L)'
;KRVGSLGEFDAINVSLKLSEIAHSLHSRDQAILLNGLSLDNIIFDMSGASEAIKLRNLINVRYFDEAFRFEYIDGLNLSHLAPEVFSDVFTPKTDLYNIGALTYQMVCGVLPYHDKKSQDLKAPRDIDLYLKTRSQPLVFSEAFEPHLKKVLEKALHQDADQRFNSLNEFSNFLNREKLLNDSKVDVPKKTFIKSGNGFKDIAGMQSLKKQLSSEVLDVLKRPKHFKKYGVTIPNGMLLYGPPGCGKSFIAEKFCEEASFNFFMVKPSDLSSIYVSGGEEKIGQLFSEAEANSPTVICFDEADAMMPK
;
A
#
# COMPACT_ATOMS: atom_id res chain seq x y z
N LYS A 1 11.62 -23.40 -2.09
CA LYS A 1 11.73 -22.05 -2.67
C LYS A 1 11.91 -21.09 -1.51
N ARG A 2 13.02 -20.36 -1.41
CA ARG A 2 13.15 -19.24 -0.49
C ARG A 2 12.11 -18.21 -0.89
N VAL A 3 11.11 -17.98 -0.04
CA VAL A 3 10.21 -16.85 -0.17
C VAL A 3 11.09 -15.63 0.10
N GLY A 4 11.33 -14.80 -0.90
CA GLY A 4 11.98 -13.50 -0.69
C GLY A 4 11.12 -12.67 0.26
N SER A 5 11.73 -11.77 1.03
CA SER A 5 10.99 -10.78 1.81
C SER A 5 10.12 -9.95 0.86
N LEU A 6 8.89 -9.64 1.29
CA LEU A 6 8.05 -8.64 0.63
C LEU A 6 8.60 -7.24 0.94
N GLY A 7 8.30 -6.28 0.09
CA GLY A 7 8.49 -4.88 0.45
C GLY A 7 7.62 -4.51 1.67
N GLU A 8 8.09 -3.56 2.48
CA GLU A 8 7.35 -3.13 3.69
C GLU A 8 5.92 -2.72 3.36
N PHE A 9 5.73 -2.01 2.27
CA PHE A 9 4.41 -1.58 1.79
C PHE A 9 3.47 -2.75 1.50
N ASP A 10 3.94 -3.77 0.76
CA ASP A 10 3.12 -4.95 0.43
C ASP A 10 2.78 -5.76 1.69
N ALA A 11 3.73 -5.90 2.60
CA ALA A 11 3.53 -6.57 3.88
C ALA A 11 2.48 -5.84 4.74
N ILE A 12 2.52 -4.51 4.80
CA ILE A 12 1.53 -3.68 5.49
C ILE A 12 0.14 -3.90 4.88
N ASN A 13 0.01 -3.85 3.56
CA ASN A 13 -1.28 -4.04 2.88
C ASN A 13 -1.89 -5.41 3.15
N VAL A 14 -1.07 -6.47 3.10
CA VAL A 14 -1.52 -7.82 3.47
C VAL A 14 -2.00 -7.86 4.91
N SER A 15 -1.26 -7.24 5.82
CA SER A 15 -1.57 -7.21 7.25
C SER A 15 -2.85 -6.44 7.55
N LEU A 16 -3.11 -5.34 6.83
CA LEU A 16 -4.36 -4.60 6.92
C LEU A 16 -5.55 -5.45 6.48
N LYS A 17 -5.45 -6.13 5.32
CA LYS A 17 -6.51 -7.03 4.83
C LYS A 17 -6.75 -8.22 5.79
N LEU A 18 -5.68 -8.80 6.36
CA LEU A 18 -5.82 -9.85 7.38
C LEU A 18 -6.50 -9.33 8.64
N SER A 19 -6.15 -8.12 9.07
CA SER A 19 -6.78 -7.48 10.23
C SER A 19 -8.27 -7.18 10.00
N GLU A 20 -8.66 -6.77 8.80
CA GLU A 20 -10.06 -6.58 8.42
C GLU A 20 -10.85 -7.90 8.46
N ILE A 21 -10.27 -8.97 7.90
CA ILE A 21 -10.89 -10.31 7.95
C ILE A 21 -11.06 -10.76 9.41
N ALA A 22 -10.00 -10.71 10.21
CA ALA A 22 -10.06 -11.12 11.61
C ALA A 22 -11.03 -10.25 12.41
N HIS A 23 -11.03 -8.93 12.23
CA HIS A 23 -11.97 -8.02 12.88
C HIS A 23 -13.43 -8.36 12.52
N SER A 24 -13.72 -8.64 11.26
CA SER A 24 -15.05 -9.06 10.81
C SER A 24 -15.50 -10.37 11.48
N LEU A 25 -14.56 -11.30 11.72
CA LEU A 25 -14.85 -12.56 12.41
C LEU A 25 -15.08 -12.35 13.91
N HIS A 26 -14.27 -11.49 14.56
CA HIS A 26 -14.39 -11.16 15.97
C HIS A 26 -15.67 -10.37 16.32
N SER A 27 -16.20 -9.62 15.34
CA SER A 27 -17.38 -8.75 15.54
C SER A 27 -18.71 -9.46 15.28
N ARG A 28 -18.73 -10.78 15.07
CA ARG A 28 -19.95 -11.56 14.90
C ARG A 28 -20.64 -11.81 16.25
N ASP A 29 -21.94 -12.09 16.23
CA ASP A 29 -22.71 -12.47 17.43
C ASP A 29 -22.05 -13.64 18.18
N GLN A 30 -21.54 -14.62 17.43
CA GLN A 30 -20.60 -15.62 17.92
C GLN A 30 -19.22 -15.28 17.32
N ALA A 31 -18.39 -14.66 18.14
CA ALA A 31 -17.05 -14.29 17.73
C ALA A 31 -16.21 -15.53 17.34
N ILE A 32 -15.49 -15.42 16.23
CA ILE A 32 -14.65 -16.50 15.69
C ILE A 32 -13.18 -16.05 15.77
N LEU A 33 -12.34 -16.86 16.37
CA LEU A 33 -10.89 -16.68 16.43
C LEU A 33 -10.19 -17.53 15.37
N LEU A 34 -9.14 -16.98 14.79
CA LEU A 34 -8.30 -17.66 13.79
C LEU A 34 -7.35 -18.66 14.44
N ASN A 35 -6.92 -18.39 15.68
CA ASN A 35 -6.05 -19.22 16.51
C ASN A 35 -4.73 -19.60 15.84
N GLY A 36 -4.23 -18.69 15.00
CA GLY A 36 -2.97 -18.81 14.32
C GLY A 36 -3.10 -19.15 12.82
N LEU A 37 -2.37 -18.38 12.04
CA LEU A 37 -2.19 -18.55 10.61
C LEU A 37 -0.70 -18.62 10.30
N SER A 38 -0.37 -19.26 9.20
CA SER A 38 0.95 -19.19 8.53
C SER A 38 0.80 -18.53 7.16
N LEU A 39 1.92 -18.19 6.52
CA LEU A 39 1.89 -17.66 5.15
C LEU A 39 1.27 -18.66 4.14
N ASP A 40 1.34 -19.96 4.44
CA ASP A 40 0.72 -21.00 3.59
C ASP A 40 -0.81 -20.98 3.64
N ASN A 41 -1.40 -20.32 4.63
CA ASN A 41 -2.86 -20.14 4.72
C ASN A 41 -3.37 -18.99 3.87
N ILE A 42 -2.49 -18.14 3.31
CA ILE A 42 -2.85 -16.92 2.60
C ILE A 42 -2.73 -17.14 1.09
N ILE A 43 -3.81 -16.89 0.36
CA ILE A 43 -3.86 -16.93 -1.10
C ILE A 43 -4.15 -15.54 -1.63
N PHE A 44 -3.32 -15.09 -2.57
CA PHE A 44 -3.61 -13.90 -3.37
C PHE A 44 -4.44 -14.29 -4.58
N ASP A 45 -5.64 -13.77 -4.69
CA ASP A 45 -6.48 -13.96 -5.85
C ASP A 45 -6.30 -12.77 -6.81
N MET A 46 -5.58 -13.04 -7.90
CA MET A 46 -5.27 -12.07 -8.96
C MET A 46 -6.26 -12.18 -10.14
N SER A 47 -7.33 -12.96 -10.01
CA SER A 47 -8.25 -13.24 -11.11
C SER A 47 -9.36 -12.18 -11.28
N GLY A 48 -9.54 -11.29 -10.30
CA GLY A 48 -10.56 -10.24 -10.29
C GLY A 48 -10.02 -8.84 -10.62
N ALA A 49 -10.91 -7.88 -10.74
CA ALA A 49 -10.57 -6.46 -10.92
C ALA A 49 -9.94 -5.83 -9.65
N SER A 50 -10.01 -6.51 -8.51
CA SER A 50 -9.37 -6.12 -7.27
C SER A 50 -8.62 -7.31 -6.67
N GLU A 51 -7.44 -7.06 -6.15
CA GLU A 51 -6.67 -8.05 -5.42
C GLU A 51 -7.40 -8.46 -4.13
N ALA A 52 -7.79 -9.73 -4.06
CA ALA A 52 -8.44 -10.27 -2.88
C ALA A 52 -7.50 -11.24 -2.14
N ILE A 53 -7.51 -11.18 -0.81
CA ILE A 53 -6.88 -12.19 0.02
C ILE A 53 -7.94 -13.22 0.40
N LYS A 54 -7.63 -14.49 0.17
CA LYS A 54 -8.42 -15.63 0.61
C LYS A 54 -7.62 -16.46 1.61
N LEU A 55 -8.29 -16.93 2.63
CA LEU A 55 -7.70 -17.84 3.61
C LEU A 55 -8.07 -19.28 3.28
N ARG A 56 -7.13 -20.20 3.49
CA ARG A 56 -7.32 -21.64 3.31
C ARG A 56 -6.79 -22.44 4.50
N ASN A 57 -7.20 -23.70 4.59
CA ASN A 57 -6.73 -24.65 5.62
C ASN A 57 -6.87 -24.09 7.05
N LEU A 58 -8.07 -23.61 7.37
CA LEU A 58 -8.41 -22.96 8.64
C LEU A 58 -8.73 -23.99 9.74
N ILE A 59 -7.82 -24.91 9.98
CA ILE A 59 -8.02 -26.05 10.91
C ILE A 59 -8.09 -25.63 12.38
N ASN A 60 -7.48 -24.49 12.73
CA ASN A 60 -7.40 -23.98 14.09
C ASN A 60 -8.53 -22.99 14.42
N VAL A 61 -9.36 -22.61 13.45
CA VAL A 61 -10.44 -21.64 13.63
C VAL A 61 -11.53 -22.21 14.55
N ARG A 62 -11.94 -21.44 15.56
CA ARG A 62 -12.95 -21.82 16.56
C ARG A 62 -13.80 -20.63 16.96
N TYR A 63 -14.97 -20.92 17.53
CA TYR A 63 -15.73 -19.89 18.24
C TYR A 63 -15.01 -19.50 19.52
N PHE A 64 -15.14 -18.24 19.92
CA PHE A 64 -14.44 -17.68 21.09
C PHE A 64 -14.84 -18.34 22.41
N ASP A 65 -16.08 -18.78 22.49
CA ASP A 65 -16.66 -19.48 23.67
C ASP A 65 -16.43 -20.99 23.64
N GLU A 66 -15.86 -21.53 22.55
CA GLU A 66 -15.54 -22.94 22.45
C GLU A 66 -14.26 -23.27 23.23
N ALA A 67 -14.31 -24.32 24.05
CA ALA A 67 -13.14 -24.82 24.76
C ALA A 67 -12.07 -25.28 23.77
N PHE A 68 -10.98 -24.53 23.70
CA PHE A 68 -9.86 -24.83 22.84
C PHE A 68 -8.57 -24.93 23.65
N ARG A 69 -7.70 -25.84 23.27
CA ARG A 69 -6.42 -26.07 23.95
C ARG A 69 -5.26 -25.99 22.98
N PHE A 70 -4.10 -25.56 23.48
CA PHE A 70 -2.87 -25.50 22.69
C PHE A 70 -2.54 -26.85 22.02
N GLU A 71 -2.78 -27.96 22.70
CA GLU A 71 -2.54 -29.33 22.16
C GLU A 71 -3.28 -29.60 20.84
N TYR A 72 -4.36 -28.85 20.55
CA TYR A 72 -5.17 -29.00 19.34
C TYR A 72 -4.66 -28.14 18.17
N ILE A 73 -3.66 -27.28 18.40
CA ILE A 73 -3.08 -26.49 17.33
C ILE A 73 -2.16 -27.37 16.47
N ASP A 74 -2.44 -27.43 15.20
CA ASP A 74 -1.67 -28.20 14.24
C ASP A 74 -1.13 -27.33 13.09
N GLY A 75 -0.07 -27.78 12.48
CA GLY A 75 0.49 -27.19 11.25
C GLY A 75 1.20 -25.84 11.41
N LEU A 76 1.43 -25.36 12.65
CA LEU A 76 2.07 -24.07 12.90
C LEU A 76 3.44 -24.22 13.60
N ASN A 77 4.33 -23.28 13.27
CA ASN A 77 5.52 -23.04 14.07
C ASN A 77 5.14 -22.25 15.32
N LEU A 78 5.73 -22.58 16.49
CA LEU A 78 5.44 -21.90 17.75
C LEU A 78 5.68 -20.37 17.68
N SER A 79 6.58 -19.92 16.81
CA SER A 79 6.85 -18.49 16.61
C SER A 79 5.69 -17.68 16.01
N HIS A 80 4.67 -18.33 15.48
CA HIS A 80 3.42 -17.67 15.05
C HIS A 80 2.45 -17.43 16.20
N LEU A 81 2.63 -18.13 17.33
CA LEU A 81 1.68 -18.15 18.42
C LEU A 81 2.03 -17.14 19.51
N ALA A 82 1.02 -16.54 20.11
CA ALA A 82 1.17 -15.67 21.26
C ALA A 82 1.57 -16.48 22.52
N PRO A 83 2.33 -15.91 23.47
CA PRO A 83 2.77 -16.65 24.67
C PRO A 83 1.65 -17.23 25.51
N GLU A 84 0.55 -16.51 25.63
CA GLU A 84 -0.62 -16.93 26.44
C GLU A 84 -1.34 -18.16 25.88
N VAL A 85 -1.15 -18.50 24.62
CA VAL A 85 -1.70 -19.69 23.97
C VAL A 85 -1.22 -20.97 24.65
N PHE A 86 0.03 -20.97 25.18
CA PHE A 86 0.58 -22.11 25.91
C PHE A 86 -0.04 -22.35 27.28
N SER A 87 -0.85 -21.39 27.75
CA SER A 87 -1.68 -21.50 28.95
C SER A 87 -3.17 -21.67 28.61
N ASP A 88 -3.47 -22.10 27.38
CA ASP A 88 -4.82 -22.28 26.86
C ASP A 88 -5.67 -20.97 26.84
N VAL A 89 -5.03 -19.81 26.76
CA VAL A 89 -5.69 -18.52 26.69
C VAL A 89 -5.73 -18.04 25.23
N PHE A 90 -6.94 -17.99 24.67
CA PHE A 90 -7.21 -17.57 23.30
C PHE A 90 -8.15 -16.35 23.31
N THR A 91 -7.72 -15.26 22.71
CA THR A 91 -8.47 -14.00 22.66
C THR A 91 -8.25 -13.29 21.31
N PRO A 92 -9.02 -12.25 20.98
CA PRO A 92 -8.70 -11.42 19.80
C PRO A 92 -7.25 -10.88 19.79
N LYS A 93 -6.61 -10.72 20.96
CA LYS A 93 -5.22 -10.29 21.07
C LYS A 93 -4.22 -11.39 20.66
N THR A 94 -4.61 -12.68 20.70
CA THR A 94 -3.78 -13.76 20.16
C THR A 94 -3.72 -13.74 18.65
N ASP A 95 -4.84 -13.43 17.97
CA ASP A 95 -4.88 -13.26 16.54
C ASP A 95 -4.10 -11.98 16.09
N LEU A 96 -4.22 -10.89 16.85
CA LEU A 96 -3.42 -9.68 16.63
C LEU A 96 -1.92 -9.98 16.68
N TYR A 97 -1.48 -10.74 17.69
CA TYR A 97 -0.09 -11.16 17.79
C TYR A 97 0.34 -11.99 16.56
N ASN A 98 -0.49 -12.96 16.16
CA ASN A 98 -0.21 -13.78 14.99
C ASN A 98 -0.09 -12.95 13.70
N ILE A 99 -0.99 -11.99 13.47
CA ILE A 99 -0.90 -11.08 12.33
C ILE A 99 0.39 -10.24 12.39
N GLY A 100 0.78 -9.77 13.57
CA GLY A 100 2.07 -9.10 13.79
C GLY A 100 3.26 -9.99 13.44
N ALA A 101 3.22 -11.28 13.82
CA ALA A 101 4.26 -12.26 13.49
C ALA A 101 4.36 -12.54 11.99
N LEU A 102 3.22 -12.62 11.30
CA LEU A 102 3.17 -12.75 9.85
C LEU A 102 3.72 -11.50 9.16
N THR A 103 3.38 -10.30 9.65
CA THR A 103 3.90 -9.03 9.15
C THR A 103 5.42 -9.00 9.26
N TYR A 104 5.94 -9.33 10.43
CA TYR A 104 7.39 -9.43 10.64
C TYR A 104 8.03 -10.42 9.67
N GLN A 105 7.44 -11.61 9.52
CA GLN A 105 7.95 -12.65 8.62
C GLN A 105 7.95 -12.20 7.16
N MET A 106 6.90 -11.50 6.72
CA MET A 106 6.81 -10.98 5.35
C MET A 106 7.93 -9.98 5.04
N VAL A 107 8.23 -9.08 5.98
CA VAL A 107 9.24 -8.03 5.79
C VAL A 107 10.65 -8.57 6.00
N CYS A 108 10.89 -9.30 7.09
CA CYS A 108 12.22 -9.78 7.46
C CYS A 108 12.62 -11.09 6.75
N GLY A 109 11.67 -11.79 6.13
CA GLY A 109 11.91 -13.10 5.50
C GLY A 109 12.14 -14.25 6.48
N VAL A 110 12.07 -13.98 7.79
CA VAL A 110 12.26 -14.93 8.89
C VAL A 110 11.20 -14.72 9.96
N LEU A 111 10.89 -15.77 10.73
CA LEU A 111 9.96 -15.67 11.85
C LEU A 111 10.50 -14.76 12.97
N PRO A 112 9.63 -14.08 13.73
CA PRO A 112 10.06 -13.33 14.91
C PRO A 112 10.74 -14.25 15.92
N TYR A 113 11.73 -13.73 16.63
CA TYR A 113 12.52 -14.49 17.60
C TYR A 113 13.24 -15.71 17.01
N HIS A 114 13.55 -15.65 15.70
CA HIS A 114 14.25 -16.70 14.99
C HIS A 114 15.71 -16.77 15.41
N ASP A 115 16.10 -17.88 16.04
CA ASP A 115 17.48 -18.29 16.23
C ASP A 115 17.76 -19.47 15.28
N LYS A 116 19.03 -19.64 14.86
CA LYS A 116 19.45 -20.76 14.02
C LYS A 116 19.11 -22.15 14.61
N LYS A 117 18.88 -22.20 15.94
CA LYS A 117 18.47 -23.40 16.68
C LYS A 117 16.95 -23.58 16.75
N SER A 118 16.17 -22.54 16.43
CA SER A 118 14.70 -22.51 16.57
C SER A 118 13.95 -22.66 15.25
N GLN A 119 14.62 -23.13 14.18
CA GLN A 119 14.04 -23.20 12.83
C GLN A 119 12.80 -24.09 12.72
N ASP A 120 12.61 -25.05 13.64
CA ASP A 120 11.52 -26.04 13.59
C ASP A 120 10.86 -26.27 14.96
N LEU A 121 10.56 -25.20 15.71
CA LEU A 121 9.81 -25.29 16.97
C LEU A 121 8.37 -25.71 16.67
N LYS A 122 8.07 -26.99 16.72
CA LYS A 122 6.74 -27.57 16.43
C LYS A 122 6.19 -28.43 17.56
N ALA A 123 7.00 -28.77 18.53
CA ALA A 123 6.63 -29.75 19.56
C ALA A 123 6.41 -29.08 20.93
N PRO A 124 5.50 -29.59 21.76
CA PRO A 124 5.30 -29.10 23.12
C PRO A 124 6.57 -29.01 23.98
N ARG A 125 7.53 -29.90 23.75
CA ARG A 125 8.84 -29.89 24.44
C ARG A 125 9.70 -28.65 24.11
N ASP A 126 9.38 -27.94 23.05
CA ASP A 126 10.14 -26.78 22.60
C ASP A 126 9.63 -25.46 23.21
N ILE A 127 8.56 -25.51 24.01
CA ILE A 127 7.90 -24.33 24.62
C ILE A 127 8.89 -23.57 25.51
N ASP A 128 9.64 -24.25 26.36
CA ASP A 128 10.60 -23.60 27.26
C ASP A 128 11.71 -22.89 26.47
N LEU A 129 12.19 -23.48 25.40
CA LEU A 129 13.16 -22.86 24.52
C LEU A 129 12.56 -21.64 23.82
N TYR A 130 11.34 -21.77 23.34
CA TYR A 130 10.61 -20.71 22.70
C TYR A 130 10.37 -19.51 23.64
N LEU A 131 9.92 -19.75 24.87
CA LEU A 131 9.71 -18.69 25.85
C LEU A 131 11.02 -17.98 26.23
N LYS A 132 12.14 -18.71 26.28
CA LYS A 132 13.46 -18.13 26.50
C LYS A 132 13.93 -17.25 25.32
N THR A 133 13.66 -17.65 24.09
CA THR A 133 14.03 -16.83 22.93
C THR A 133 13.25 -15.53 22.87
N ARG A 134 12.03 -15.49 23.41
CA ARG A 134 11.18 -14.30 23.44
C ARG A 134 11.58 -13.24 24.45
N SER A 135 12.39 -13.57 25.43
CA SER A 135 12.97 -12.58 26.34
C SER A 135 14.04 -11.70 25.64
N GLN A 136 14.45 -12.10 24.42
CA GLN A 136 15.38 -11.31 23.61
C GLN A 136 14.62 -10.28 22.76
N PRO A 137 15.24 -9.12 22.44
CA PRO A 137 14.64 -8.14 21.56
C PRO A 137 14.46 -8.69 20.14
N LEU A 138 13.45 -8.20 19.43
CA LEU A 138 13.28 -8.49 18.00
C LEU A 138 14.47 -7.96 17.20
N VAL A 139 14.93 -8.71 16.23
CA VAL A 139 16.06 -8.35 15.37
C VAL A 139 15.52 -7.74 14.08
N PHE A 140 15.89 -6.49 13.81
CA PHE A 140 15.56 -5.78 12.59
C PHE A 140 16.84 -5.43 11.82
N SER A 141 16.76 -5.32 10.50
CA SER A 141 17.86 -4.77 9.70
C SER A 141 18.05 -3.28 9.98
N GLU A 142 19.25 -2.75 9.72
CA GLU A 142 19.53 -1.30 9.90
C GLU A 142 18.65 -0.41 9.01
N ALA A 143 18.23 -0.92 7.86
CA ALA A 143 17.37 -0.20 6.92
C ALA A 143 15.88 -0.31 7.24
N PHE A 144 15.52 -0.97 8.35
CA PHE A 144 14.12 -1.16 8.73
C PHE A 144 13.50 0.16 9.18
N GLU A 145 12.28 0.43 8.69
CA GLU A 145 11.58 1.67 8.97
C GLU A 145 11.27 1.79 10.49
N PRO A 146 11.67 2.92 11.16
CA PRO A 146 11.60 3.04 12.62
C PRO A 146 10.20 2.96 13.22
N HIS A 147 9.18 3.38 12.48
CA HIS A 147 7.82 3.33 12.99
C HIS A 147 7.25 1.91 12.89
N LEU A 148 7.39 1.25 11.73
CA LEU A 148 6.96 -0.14 11.57
C LEU A 148 7.63 -1.04 12.61
N LYS A 149 8.90 -0.77 12.93
CA LYS A 149 9.60 -1.41 14.05
C LYS A 149 8.83 -1.25 15.36
N LYS A 150 8.44 -0.02 15.74
CA LYS A 150 7.67 0.24 16.98
C LYS A 150 6.31 -0.45 16.97
N VAL A 151 5.64 -0.45 15.82
CA VAL A 151 4.34 -1.13 15.67
C VAL A 151 4.50 -2.62 15.89
N LEU A 152 5.50 -3.25 15.30
CA LEU A 152 5.76 -4.69 15.45
C LEU A 152 6.24 -5.04 16.86
N GLU A 153 7.11 -4.24 17.47
CA GLU A 153 7.51 -4.43 18.88
C GLU A 153 6.30 -4.40 19.82
N LYS A 154 5.34 -3.47 19.59
CA LYS A 154 4.10 -3.41 20.37
C LYS A 154 3.17 -4.58 20.07
N ALA A 155 2.95 -4.94 18.80
CA ALA A 155 2.08 -6.05 18.43
C ALA A 155 2.59 -7.42 18.93
N LEU A 156 3.90 -7.60 18.98
CA LEU A 156 4.58 -8.82 19.40
C LEU A 156 5.00 -8.80 20.88
N HIS A 157 4.47 -7.87 21.67
CA HIS A 157 4.78 -7.81 23.08
C HIS A 157 4.34 -9.10 23.80
N GLN A 158 5.15 -9.59 24.76
CA GLN A 158 4.88 -10.83 25.47
C GLN A 158 3.61 -10.74 26.30
N ASP A 159 3.44 -9.64 27.02
CA ASP A 159 2.22 -9.32 27.75
C ASP A 159 1.15 -8.81 26.80
N ALA A 160 0.01 -9.51 26.74
CA ALA A 160 -1.12 -9.16 25.90
C ALA A 160 -1.72 -7.78 26.22
N ASP A 161 -1.58 -7.30 27.45
CA ASP A 161 -2.12 -6.01 27.88
C ASP A 161 -1.24 -4.83 27.40
N GLN A 162 -0.01 -5.09 27.05
CA GLN A 162 0.90 -4.10 26.45
C GLN A 162 0.77 -4.01 24.92
N ARG A 163 0.01 -4.89 24.29
CA ARG A 163 -0.29 -4.85 22.86
C ARG A 163 -1.34 -3.79 22.54
N PHE A 164 -1.70 -3.67 21.28
CA PHE A 164 -2.87 -2.89 20.85
C PHE A 164 -4.15 -3.51 21.43
N ASN A 165 -5.12 -2.65 21.76
CA ASN A 165 -6.38 -3.12 22.37
C ASN A 165 -7.29 -3.82 21.36
N SER A 166 -7.11 -3.54 20.08
CA SER A 166 -7.92 -4.13 19.00
C SER A 166 -7.14 -4.17 17.68
N LEU A 167 -7.63 -5.01 16.75
CA LEU A 167 -7.14 -5.03 15.38
C LEU A 167 -7.36 -3.70 14.65
N ASN A 168 -8.43 -2.96 14.98
CA ASN A 168 -8.64 -1.62 14.44
C ASN A 168 -7.57 -0.62 14.91
N GLU A 169 -7.20 -0.66 16.19
CA GLU A 169 -6.10 0.16 16.70
C GLU A 169 -4.79 -0.19 15.99
N PHE A 170 -4.47 -1.47 15.88
CA PHE A 170 -3.30 -1.96 15.15
C PHE A 170 -3.29 -1.50 13.70
N SER A 171 -4.40 -1.67 12.98
CA SER A 171 -4.55 -1.23 11.59
C SER A 171 -4.39 0.28 11.43
N ASN A 172 -4.94 1.07 12.34
CA ASN A 172 -4.79 2.52 12.34
C ASN A 172 -3.33 2.95 12.55
N PHE A 173 -2.58 2.22 13.38
CA PHE A 173 -1.15 2.49 13.54
C PHE A 173 -0.34 2.08 12.31
N LEU A 174 -0.66 0.97 11.66
CA LEU A 174 -0.08 0.60 10.38
C LEU A 174 -0.41 1.61 9.28
N ASN A 175 -1.68 2.07 9.19
CA ASN A 175 -2.12 3.06 8.22
C ASN A 175 -1.55 4.46 8.46
N ARG A 176 -1.26 4.84 9.71
CA ARG A 176 -0.68 6.14 10.02
C ARG A 176 0.63 6.38 9.30
N GLU A 177 1.37 5.32 9.04
CA GLU A 177 2.55 5.40 8.21
C GLU A 177 2.26 5.53 6.74
N LYS A 178 1.26 4.84 6.26
CA LYS A 178 0.77 5.06 4.91
C LYS A 178 0.40 6.55 4.74
N LEU A 179 -0.26 7.16 5.72
CA LEU A 179 -0.59 8.59 5.71
C LEU A 179 0.64 9.51 5.90
N LEU A 180 1.66 9.11 6.67
CA LEU A 180 2.89 9.88 6.86
C LEU A 180 3.89 9.67 5.71
N ASN A 181 3.90 8.50 5.09
CA ASN A 181 4.63 8.24 3.85
C ASN A 181 3.89 8.75 2.63
N ASP A 182 2.55 8.77 2.63
CA ASP A 182 1.75 9.49 1.64
C ASP A 182 1.93 11.02 1.76
N SER A 183 2.27 11.54 2.94
CA SER A 183 2.74 12.93 3.10
C SER A 183 4.23 13.13 2.71
N LYS A 184 4.99 12.05 2.51
CA LYS A 184 6.31 11.98 1.88
C LYS A 184 6.29 11.24 0.52
N VAL A 185 5.09 10.87 0.03
CA VAL A 185 4.96 10.51 -1.37
C VAL A 185 5.51 11.72 -2.13
N ASP A 186 6.59 11.50 -2.84
CA ASP A 186 6.94 12.34 -3.96
C ASP A 186 5.68 12.42 -4.84
N VAL A 187 4.82 13.36 -4.48
CA VAL A 187 3.80 13.85 -5.40
C VAL A 187 4.58 14.15 -6.66
N PRO A 188 4.19 13.63 -7.82
CA PRO A 188 4.90 13.81 -9.08
C PRO A 188 5.45 15.22 -9.10
N LYS A 189 6.77 15.39 -9.29
CA LYS A 189 7.47 16.65 -9.03
C LYS A 189 6.61 17.80 -9.47
N LYS A 190 6.01 18.52 -8.50
CA LYS A 190 5.17 19.68 -8.73
C LYS A 190 6.07 20.70 -9.42
N THR A 191 6.02 20.74 -10.73
CA THR A 191 6.62 21.82 -11.46
C THR A 191 5.60 22.93 -11.45
N PHE A 192 5.58 23.73 -10.38
CA PHE A 192 4.86 25.01 -10.40
C PHE A 192 5.56 25.90 -11.41
N ILE A 193 5.11 25.88 -12.63
CA ILE A 193 5.67 26.68 -13.71
C ILE A 193 5.22 28.12 -13.50
N LYS A 194 5.99 28.88 -12.72
CA LYS A 194 5.67 30.28 -12.46
C LYS A 194 6.09 31.22 -13.58
N SER A 195 7.07 30.89 -14.41
CA SER A 195 7.48 31.70 -15.58
C SER A 195 8.52 30.96 -16.42
N GLY A 196 8.16 30.57 -17.60
CA GLY A 196 9.06 30.13 -18.66
C GLY A 196 8.81 30.95 -19.94
N ASN A 197 9.58 30.71 -20.98
CA ASN A 197 9.38 31.39 -22.25
C ASN A 197 8.30 30.73 -23.13
N GLY A 198 7.65 29.68 -22.60
CA GLY A 198 6.59 28.96 -23.28
C GLY A 198 7.02 28.40 -24.64
N PHE A 199 6.21 28.62 -25.65
CA PHE A 199 6.49 28.14 -27.01
C PHE A 199 7.73 28.74 -27.65
N LYS A 200 8.33 29.80 -27.09
CA LYS A 200 9.57 30.41 -27.63
C LYS A 200 10.78 29.48 -27.42
N ASP A 201 10.75 28.64 -26.38
CA ASP A 201 11.82 27.68 -26.10
C ASP A 201 11.82 26.48 -27.05
N ILE A 202 10.74 26.30 -27.82
CA ILE A 202 10.61 25.19 -28.76
C ILE A 202 11.13 25.61 -30.10
N ALA A 203 12.21 25.01 -30.61
CA ALA A 203 12.67 25.20 -31.95
C ALA A 203 11.76 24.47 -32.96
N GLY A 204 11.34 25.16 -34.04
CA GLY A 204 10.48 24.55 -35.05
C GLY A 204 9.04 24.31 -34.62
N MET A 205 8.42 23.25 -35.13
CA MET A 205 7.04 22.78 -34.83
C MET A 205 5.95 23.86 -34.97
N GLN A 206 6.09 24.79 -35.95
CA GLN A 206 5.21 25.95 -36.08
C GLN A 206 3.73 25.58 -36.28
N SER A 207 3.47 24.52 -37.04
CA SER A 207 2.11 24.02 -37.25
C SER A 207 1.46 23.54 -35.94
N LEU A 208 2.17 22.75 -35.12
CA LEU A 208 1.70 22.26 -33.85
C LEU A 208 1.49 23.40 -32.82
N LYS A 209 2.44 24.33 -32.74
CA LYS A 209 2.31 25.52 -31.91
C LYS A 209 1.07 26.34 -32.26
N LYS A 210 0.84 26.56 -33.55
CA LYS A 210 -0.32 27.30 -34.05
C LYS A 210 -1.60 26.57 -33.72
N GLN A 211 -1.64 25.25 -33.89
CA GLN A 211 -2.78 24.41 -33.57
C GLN A 211 -3.10 24.47 -32.05
N LEU A 212 -2.11 24.24 -31.20
CA LEU A 212 -2.29 24.33 -29.73
C LEU A 212 -2.75 25.73 -29.29
N SER A 213 -2.23 26.78 -29.93
CA SER A 213 -2.65 28.14 -29.60
C SER A 213 -4.10 28.40 -29.98
N SER A 214 -4.51 28.06 -31.23
CA SER A 214 -5.85 28.40 -31.74
C SER A 214 -6.94 27.48 -31.23
N GLU A 215 -6.67 26.18 -31.10
CA GLU A 215 -7.69 25.18 -30.77
C GLU A 215 -7.85 24.98 -29.24
N VAL A 216 -6.79 25.27 -28.47
CA VAL A 216 -6.81 25.03 -27.02
C VAL A 216 -6.65 26.33 -26.24
N LEU A 217 -5.54 27.06 -26.42
CA LEU A 217 -5.27 28.26 -25.60
C LEU A 217 -6.31 29.36 -25.79
N ASP A 218 -6.71 29.64 -27.04
CA ASP A 218 -7.72 30.67 -27.31
C ASP A 218 -9.10 30.30 -26.73
N VAL A 219 -9.47 29.02 -26.77
CA VAL A 219 -10.70 28.51 -26.20
C VAL A 219 -10.66 28.63 -24.66
N LEU A 220 -9.54 28.27 -24.05
CA LEU A 220 -9.34 28.38 -22.59
C LEU A 220 -9.31 29.84 -22.13
N LYS A 221 -8.68 30.74 -22.88
CA LYS A 221 -8.62 32.16 -22.52
C LYS A 221 -9.94 32.91 -22.72
N ARG A 222 -10.84 32.43 -23.61
CA ARG A 222 -12.10 33.07 -23.95
C ARG A 222 -13.30 32.12 -23.92
N PRO A 223 -13.56 31.42 -22.84
CA PRO A 223 -14.57 30.35 -22.79
C PRO A 223 -15.99 30.84 -23.09
N LYS A 224 -16.36 32.05 -22.63
CA LYS A 224 -17.68 32.64 -22.90
C LYS A 224 -17.92 32.93 -24.37
N HIS A 225 -16.87 33.30 -25.11
CA HIS A 225 -16.96 33.59 -26.54
C HIS A 225 -17.21 32.33 -27.34
N PHE A 226 -16.42 31.29 -27.06
CA PHE A 226 -16.47 30.02 -27.79
C PHE A 226 -17.73 29.19 -27.48
N LYS A 227 -18.25 29.29 -26.24
CA LYS A 227 -19.51 28.65 -25.84
C LYS A 227 -20.70 29.08 -26.69
N LYS A 228 -20.73 30.33 -27.20
CA LYS A 228 -21.77 30.81 -28.12
C LYS A 228 -21.80 30.07 -29.44
N TYR A 229 -20.65 29.47 -29.86
CA TYR A 229 -20.51 28.74 -31.10
C TYR A 229 -20.52 27.22 -30.85
N GLY A 230 -20.91 26.77 -29.68
CA GLY A 230 -20.97 25.34 -29.34
C GLY A 230 -19.60 24.67 -29.17
N VAL A 231 -18.51 25.46 -29.12
CA VAL A 231 -17.17 24.92 -28.90
C VAL A 231 -16.96 24.68 -27.41
N THR A 232 -16.67 23.44 -27.04
CA THR A 232 -16.34 23.04 -25.67
C THR A 232 -14.83 23.03 -25.46
N ILE A 233 -14.41 23.29 -24.22
CA ILE A 233 -13.00 23.16 -23.84
C ILE A 233 -12.62 21.68 -23.96
N PRO A 234 -11.51 21.33 -24.66
CA PRO A 234 -11.07 19.95 -24.70
C PRO A 234 -10.65 19.47 -23.31
N ASN A 235 -11.22 18.34 -22.87
CA ASN A 235 -10.95 17.77 -21.56
C ASN A 235 -9.65 16.97 -21.51
N GLY A 236 -9.06 16.64 -22.66
CA GLY A 236 -7.80 15.94 -22.76
C GLY A 236 -7.20 15.99 -24.16
N MET A 237 -5.90 15.77 -24.23
CA MET A 237 -5.12 15.69 -25.47
C MET A 237 -4.24 14.46 -25.47
N LEU A 238 -4.15 13.79 -26.61
CA LEU A 238 -3.21 12.69 -26.81
C LEU A 238 -2.04 13.16 -27.68
N LEU A 239 -0.83 13.15 -27.11
CA LEU A 239 0.40 13.41 -27.84
C LEU A 239 1.04 12.07 -28.24
N TYR A 240 1.12 11.78 -29.52
CA TYR A 240 1.70 10.54 -30.04
C TYR A 240 2.86 10.82 -31.01
N GLY A 241 3.78 9.88 -31.11
CA GLY A 241 4.97 9.97 -31.97
C GLY A 241 6.13 9.13 -31.46
N PRO A 242 7.23 9.03 -32.23
CA PRO A 242 8.38 8.21 -31.82
C PRO A 242 9.02 8.69 -30.51
N PRO A 243 9.74 7.79 -29.80
CA PRO A 243 10.47 8.17 -28.60
C PRO A 243 11.49 9.29 -28.92
N GLY A 244 11.72 10.19 -27.95
CA GLY A 244 12.70 11.28 -28.12
C GLY A 244 12.25 12.48 -28.97
N CYS A 245 11.03 12.49 -29.52
CA CYS A 245 10.57 13.64 -30.36
C CYS A 245 10.08 14.84 -29.51
N GLY A 246 10.24 14.86 -28.20
CA GLY A 246 9.95 16.00 -27.34
C GLY A 246 8.48 16.13 -26.88
N LYS A 247 7.70 15.04 -26.85
CA LYS A 247 6.29 15.06 -26.41
C LYS A 247 6.11 15.66 -25.01
N SER A 248 6.86 15.18 -24.02
CA SER A 248 6.78 15.66 -22.64
C SER A 248 7.26 17.12 -22.52
N PHE A 249 8.29 17.50 -23.30
CA PHE A 249 8.79 18.87 -23.36
C PHE A 249 7.76 19.85 -23.93
N ILE A 250 7.04 19.47 -25.00
CA ILE A 250 5.99 20.32 -25.56
C ILE A 250 4.79 20.47 -24.63
N ALA A 251 4.44 19.43 -23.87
CA ALA A 251 3.39 19.49 -22.83
C ALA A 251 3.76 20.48 -21.71
N GLU A 252 5.00 20.44 -21.24
CA GLU A 252 5.51 21.40 -20.25
C GLU A 252 5.47 22.84 -20.79
N LYS A 253 6.00 23.08 -21.99
CA LYS A 253 6.04 24.41 -22.61
C LYS A 253 4.64 24.95 -22.99
N PHE A 254 3.69 24.07 -23.24
CA PHE A 254 2.28 24.44 -23.38
C PHE A 254 1.71 24.98 -22.06
N CYS A 255 2.00 24.34 -20.93
CA CYS A 255 1.55 24.80 -19.61
C CYS A 255 2.20 26.15 -19.24
N GLU A 256 3.47 26.36 -19.57
CA GLU A 256 4.12 27.66 -19.42
C GLU A 256 3.39 28.75 -20.25
N GLU A 257 3.10 28.49 -21.53
CA GLU A 257 2.39 29.43 -22.41
C GLU A 257 0.98 29.73 -21.92
N ALA A 258 0.33 28.72 -21.32
CA ALA A 258 -1.00 28.83 -20.72
C ALA A 258 -0.99 29.50 -19.34
N SER A 259 0.14 29.57 -18.67
CA SER A 259 0.29 29.94 -17.25
C SER A 259 -0.48 29.00 -16.31
N PHE A 260 -0.48 27.70 -16.63
CA PHE A 260 -1.11 26.64 -15.88
C PHE A 260 -0.11 25.88 -15.01
N ASN A 261 -0.59 25.32 -13.92
CA ASN A 261 0.18 24.35 -13.13
C ASN A 261 0.34 23.04 -13.93
N PHE A 262 1.47 22.39 -13.78
CA PHE A 262 1.82 21.18 -14.53
C PHE A 262 2.20 20.06 -13.60
N PHE A 263 1.49 18.94 -13.70
CA PHE A 263 1.79 17.71 -12.97
C PHE A 263 2.18 16.63 -13.97
N MET A 264 3.41 16.13 -13.86
CA MET A 264 3.88 15.01 -14.67
C MET A 264 3.78 13.72 -13.88
N VAL A 265 3.10 12.73 -14.42
CA VAL A 265 2.86 11.41 -13.83
C VAL A 265 3.56 10.37 -14.72
N LYS A 266 4.46 9.59 -14.12
CA LYS A 266 5.18 8.49 -14.80
C LYS A 266 4.63 7.13 -14.37
N PRO A 267 4.86 6.05 -15.13
CA PRO A 267 4.49 4.69 -14.73
C PRO A 267 5.05 4.28 -13.38
N SER A 268 6.29 4.73 -13.04
CA SER A 268 6.91 4.49 -11.73
C SER A 268 6.12 5.09 -10.57
N ASP A 269 5.50 6.25 -10.79
CA ASP A 269 4.71 6.94 -9.77
C ASP A 269 3.38 6.22 -9.54
N LEU A 270 2.91 5.49 -10.55
CA LEU A 270 1.69 4.69 -10.53
C LEU A 270 1.94 3.20 -10.25
N SER A 271 3.15 2.69 -10.37
CA SER A 271 3.45 1.26 -10.13
C SER A 271 3.17 0.82 -8.70
N SER A 272 3.29 1.73 -7.73
CA SER A 272 2.80 1.54 -6.37
C SER A 272 1.26 1.56 -6.25
N ILE A 273 0.55 1.93 -7.30
CA ILE A 273 -0.90 2.04 -7.40
C ILE A 273 -1.55 0.69 -7.70
N TYR A 274 -0.87 -0.18 -8.46
CA TYR A 274 -1.43 -1.47 -8.88
C TYR A 274 -1.54 -2.51 -7.76
N VAL A 275 -0.90 -2.30 -6.60
CA VAL A 275 -0.85 -3.31 -5.53
C VAL A 275 -1.86 -3.06 -4.39
N SER A 276 -2.41 -1.85 -4.21
CA SER A 276 -3.57 -1.57 -3.33
C SER A 276 -3.69 -0.07 -3.02
N GLY A 277 -4.59 0.62 -3.66
CA GLY A 277 -4.88 2.04 -3.40
C GLY A 277 -4.76 2.96 -4.63
N GLY A 278 -4.76 2.38 -5.83
CA GLY A 278 -4.63 3.13 -7.08
C GLY A 278 -5.71 4.16 -7.31
N GLU A 279 -6.93 3.81 -6.99
CA GLU A 279 -8.08 4.71 -7.11
C GLU A 279 -7.96 5.90 -6.16
N GLU A 280 -7.46 5.68 -4.94
CA GLU A 280 -7.32 6.72 -3.92
C GLU A 280 -6.19 7.71 -4.28
N LYS A 281 -5.04 7.24 -4.77
CA LYS A 281 -3.93 8.10 -5.21
C LYS A 281 -4.28 8.91 -6.47
N ILE A 282 -4.96 8.29 -7.42
CA ILE A 282 -5.50 9.01 -8.57
C ILE A 282 -6.51 10.06 -8.09
N GLY A 283 -7.41 9.70 -7.16
CA GLY A 283 -8.35 10.64 -6.55
C GLY A 283 -7.64 11.81 -5.86
N GLN A 284 -6.58 11.56 -5.11
CA GLN A 284 -5.77 12.60 -4.46
C GLN A 284 -5.06 13.49 -5.48
N LEU A 285 -4.47 12.90 -6.54
CA LEU A 285 -3.85 13.66 -7.64
C LEU A 285 -4.85 14.62 -8.29
N PHE A 286 -6.06 14.15 -8.59
CA PHE A 286 -7.11 15.00 -9.17
C PHE A 286 -7.60 16.05 -8.18
N SER A 287 -7.81 15.72 -6.92
CA SER A 287 -8.21 16.67 -5.88
C SER A 287 -7.16 17.77 -5.70
N GLU A 288 -5.88 17.41 -5.75
CA GLU A 288 -4.79 18.37 -5.67
C GLU A 288 -4.69 19.24 -6.93
N ALA A 289 -4.93 18.66 -8.10
CA ALA A 289 -5.01 19.41 -9.35
C ALA A 289 -6.17 20.42 -9.36
N GLU A 290 -7.32 20.06 -8.82
CA GLU A 290 -8.46 20.95 -8.63
C GLU A 290 -8.14 22.08 -7.66
N ALA A 291 -7.53 21.79 -6.52
CA ALA A 291 -7.14 22.79 -5.51
C ALA A 291 -6.13 23.81 -6.07
N ASN A 292 -5.33 23.42 -7.07
CA ASN A 292 -4.34 24.28 -7.74
C ASN A 292 -4.77 24.67 -9.16
N SER A 293 -6.06 24.68 -9.46
CA SER A 293 -6.60 25.05 -10.77
C SER A 293 -6.21 26.48 -11.18
N PRO A 294 -5.90 26.74 -12.47
CA PRO A 294 -5.90 25.79 -13.59
C PRO A 294 -4.66 24.91 -13.64
N THR A 295 -4.87 23.61 -13.80
CA THR A 295 -3.81 22.59 -13.77
C THR A 295 -3.94 21.62 -14.95
N VAL A 296 -2.81 21.20 -15.51
CA VAL A 296 -2.71 20.11 -16.49
C VAL A 296 -2.00 18.94 -15.88
N ILE A 297 -2.61 17.76 -15.94
CA ILE A 297 -1.98 16.48 -15.56
C ILE A 297 -1.50 15.82 -16.86
N CYS A 298 -0.20 15.55 -16.94
CA CYS A 298 0.41 14.84 -18.06
C CYS A 298 0.81 13.43 -17.64
N PHE A 299 0.20 12.43 -18.23
CA PHE A 299 0.60 11.03 -18.10
C PHE A 299 1.66 10.72 -19.15
N ASP A 300 2.92 10.57 -18.73
CA ASP A 300 4.02 10.18 -19.62
C ASP A 300 4.01 8.66 -19.76
N GLU A 301 4.37 8.16 -20.96
CA GLU A 301 4.35 6.72 -21.27
C GLU A 301 2.99 6.04 -20.97
N ALA A 302 1.89 6.69 -21.38
CA ALA A 302 0.53 6.23 -21.09
C ALA A 302 0.23 4.81 -21.61
N ASP A 303 0.93 4.34 -22.63
CA ASP A 303 0.88 2.97 -23.16
C ASP A 303 1.38 1.92 -22.15
N ALA A 304 2.29 2.29 -21.26
CA ALA A 304 2.74 1.43 -20.18
C ALA A 304 1.74 1.36 -19.01
N MET A 305 0.79 2.29 -18.93
CA MET A 305 -0.18 2.41 -17.85
C MET A 305 -1.55 1.80 -18.19
N MET A 306 -1.84 1.53 -19.45
CA MET A 306 -3.13 1.00 -19.89
C MET A 306 -3.05 -0.51 -20.08
N PRO A 307 -3.97 -1.29 -19.50
CA PRO A 307 -4.05 -2.71 -19.78
C PRO A 307 -4.36 -2.94 -21.26
N LYS A 308 -3.71 -3.94 -21.85
CA LYS A 308 -3.99 -4.39 -23.23
C LYS A 308 -5.31 -5.12 -23.29
#